data_4d44b1b214c70c79ae55348d5f605b77
#
_entry.id   4d44b1b214c70c79ae55348d5f605b77
#
_cell.length_a   1.000
_cell.length_b   1.000
_cell.length_c   1.000
_cell.angle_alpha   90.00
_cell.angle_beta   90.00
_cell.angle_gamma   90.00
#
_symmetry.space_group_name_H-M   'P 1'
#
loop_
_entity.id
_entity.type
_entity.pdbx_description
1 polymer ?
#
loop_
_entity_poly.entity_id
_entity_poly.type
_entity_poly.pdbx_seq_one_letter_code
_entity_poly.pdbx_strand_id
1 'polypeptide(L)'
;MQTQVTKKIDFKGKDLFIGIDVHKKSWSVTILVGGMEHRTFTQPPDPRTLYTYLQKMFPGGTYYSAYEAGFCGYGIHRALNDLGIKNIVINAADIPTSQKDQIHKLDPVDSRKIARALEKGLLRAIHIFDRDREELRSLNRTRFYLMRDLRRSKNRIKSFLQYYGIPIPFEYDNSLWTLKYIAWLKQIKMKTLSGQDAFSNLISSYEYHRQQILILSRQIRTRMREYDNELYNLLKTVSGIGPLTSSALITELGDINRFPHINHLSSFVGLVPRVKQSGESSYNGGMTFRCNEYLRTLLIESSWQAIRLDPALMQYYQQHITNNKGQKVIIKVARKLLNRIRYVMKTRQPYVTGVA
;
A
#
# COMPACT_ATOMS: atom_id res chain seq x y z
N MET A 1 -5.58 60.61 -22.06
CA MET A 1 -5.25 59.27 -21.52
C MET A 1 -6.33 58.29 -21.91
N GLN A 2 -6.12 57.46 -22.93
CA GLN A 2 -7.07 56.44 -23.33
C GLN A 2 -6.90 55.25 -22.38
N THR A 3 -7.91 54.97 -21.57
CA THR A 3 -8.03 53.78 -20.73
C THR A 3 -8.15 52.57 -21.67
N GLN A 4 -7.06 51.79 -21.81
CA GLN A 4 -7.13 50.48 -22.45
C GLN A 4 -8.10 49.62 -21.66
N VAL A 5 -9.28 49.40 -22.19
CA VAL A 5 -10.21 48.39 -21.72
C VAL A 5 -9.58 47.03 -22.02
N THR A 6 -8.90 46.45 -21.06
CA THR A 6 -8.44 45.05 -21.11
C THR A 6 -9.68 44.18 -21.23
N LYS A 7 -9.99 43.69 -22.42
CA LYS A 7 -11.03 42.68 -22.65
C LYS A 7 -10.73 41.50 -21.72
N LYS A 8 -11.57 41.26 -20.71
CA LYS A 8 -11.50 40.04 -19.91
C LYS A 8 -11.63 38.85 -20.87
N ILE A 9 -10.59 38.06 -21.00
CA ILE A 9 -10.61 36.85 -21.81
C ILE A 9 -11.59 35.89 -21.11
N ASP A 10 -12.65 35.50 -21.82
CA ASP A 10 -13.61 34.51 -21.34
C ASP A 10 -13.08 33.11 -21.63
N PHE A 11 -13.01 32.29 -20.61
CA PHE A 11 -12.58 30.90 -20.70
C PHE A 11 -13.74 29.89 -20.65
N LYS A 12 -14.98 30.36 -20.78
CA LYS A 12 -16.19 29.54 -20.83
C LYS A 12 -16.08 28.51 -21.95
N GLY A 13 -16.24 27.21 -21.58
CA GLY A 13 -16.12 26.08 -22.52
C GLY A 13 -14.67 25.69 -22.87
N LYS A 14 -13.67 26.28 -22.23
CA LYS A 14 -12.27 25.87 -22.38
C LYS A 14 -11.84 24.95 -21.22
N ASP A 15 -11.14 23.88 -21.56
CA ASP A 15 -10.54 22.97 -20.60
C ASP A 15 -9.12 23.43 -20.23
N LEU A 16 -8.85 23.47 -18.95
CA LEU A 16 -7.54 23.81 -18.38
C LEU A 16 -6.95 22.59 -17.72
N PHE A 17 -5.70 22.28 -18.06
CA PHE A 17 -4.99 21.11 -17.54
C PHE A 17 -3.86 21.55 -16.62
N ILE A 18 -3.95 21.13 -15.36
CA ILE A 18 -3.13 21.62 -14.27
C ILE A 18 -2.30 20.45 -13.72
N GLY A 19 -0.99 20.52 -13.88
CA GLY A 19 -0.05 19.61 -13.25
C GLY A 19 0.44 20.20 -11.93
N ILE A 20 0.39 19.42 -10.87
CA ILE A 20 0.81 19.86 -9.53
C ILE A 20 1.91 18.93 -9.05
N ASP A 21 3.09 19.48 -8.79
CA ASP A 21 4.12 18.80 -8.03
C ASP A 21 4.00 19.23 -6.56
N VAL A 22 3.66 18.27 -5.70
CA VAL A 22 3.24 18.53 -4.32
C VAL A 22 4.41 18.34 -3.37
N HIS A 23 4.81 19.44 -2.72
CA HIS A 23 5.76 19.44 -1.61
C HIS A 23 5.12 19.92 -0.30
N LYS A 24 5.78 19.65 0.84
CA LYS A 24 5.24 20.03 2.17
C LYS A 24 5.07 21.53 2.36
N LYS A 25 5.98 22.34 1.79
CA LYS A 25 6.03 23.79 2.00
C LYS A 25 5.50 24.59 0.82
N SER A 26 5.44 24.01 -0.37
CA SER A 26 5.03 24.68 -1.59
C SER A 26 4.58 23.68 -2.64
N TRP A 27 3.76 24.14 -3.58
CA TRP A 27 3.41 23.39 -4.79
C TRP A 27 3.98 24.08 -6.01
N SER A 28 4.61 23.32 -6.91
CA SER A 28 4.90 23.78 -8.25
C SER A 28 3.70 23.45 -9.15
N VAL A 29 3.14 24.48 -9.79
CA VAL A 29 1.91 24.36 -10.57
C VAL A 29 2.17 24.83 -12.00
N THR A 30 1.82 23.98 -12.97
CA THR A 30 1.82 24.32 -14.39
C THR A 30 0.42 24.24 -14.95
N ILE A 31 -0.01 25.29 -15.69
CA ILE A 31 -1.32 25.39 -16.31
C ILE A 31 -1.16 25.40 -17.84
N LEU A 32 -1.87 24.49 -18.51
CA LEU A 32 -1.98 24.41 -19.97
C LEU A 32 -3.40 24.77 -20.42
N VAL A 33 -3.50 25.47 -21.53
CA VAL A 33 -4.76 25.82 -22.19
C VAL A 33 -4.56 25.64 -23.70
N GLY A 34 -5.34 24.75 -24.33
CA GLY A 34 -5.28 24.50 -25.77
C GLY A 34 -3.89 24.13 -26.30
N GLY A 35 -3.18 23.25 -25.59
CA GLY A 35 -1.84 22.76 -25.95
C GLY A 35 -0.69 23.70 -25.57
N MET A 36 -0.99 24.94 -25.13
CA MET A 36 0.03 25.95 -24.78
C MET A 36 0.19 26.07 -23.27
N GLU A 37 1.45 26.20 -22.84
CA GLU A 37 1.77 26.51 -21.44
C GLU A 37 1.46 28.00 -21.19
N HIS A 38 0.45 28.23 -20.36
CA HIS A 38 0.09 29.57 -19.97
C HIS A 38 0.99 30.12 -18.87
N ARG A 39 1.24 29.28 -17.84
CA ARG A 39 2.08 29.67 -16.70
C ARG A 39 2.56 28.47 -15.90
N THR A 40 3.81 28.57 -15.42
CA THR A 40 4.37 27.74 -14.34
C THR A 40 4.75 28.65 -13.18
N PHE A 41 4.35 28.32 -11.95
CA PHE A 41 4.62 29.11 -10.74
C PHE A 41 4.61 28.24 -9.49
N THR A 42 5.12 28.80 -8.40
CA THR A 42 5.10 28.19 -7.08
C THR A 42 4.08 28.89 -6.20
N GLN A 43 3.34 28.11 -5.39
CA GLN A 43 2.34 28.62 -4.46
C GLN A 43 2.44 27.91 -3.10
N PRO A 44 1.79 28.45 -2.04
CA PRO A 44 1.56 27.72 -0.80
C PRO A 44 0.82 26.39 -1.03
N PRO A 45 1.02 25.37 -0.15
CA PRO A 45 0.41 24.04 -0.31
C PRO A 45 -1.07 24.05 0.14
N ASP A 46 -1.88 24.87 -0.52
CA ASP A 46 -3.29 25.05 -0.20
C ASP A 46 -4.17 24.98 -1.46
N PRO A 47 -5.16 24.07 -1.52
CA PRO A 47 -6.10 23.93 -2.62
C PRO A 47 -6.93 25.20 -2.89
N ARG A 48 -7.29 25.97 -1.84
CA ARG A 48 -8.10 27.19 -1.98
C ARG A 48 -7.31 28.30 -2.67
N THR A 49 -6.02 28.41 -2.38
CA THR A 49 -5.14 29.37 -3.07
C THR A 49 -5.10 29.08 -4.57
N LEU A 50 -4.98 27.81 -4.97
CA LEU A 50 -5.02 27.40 -6.37
C LEU A 50 -6.38 27.74 -6.99
N TYR A 51 -7.47 27.38 -6.33
CA TYR A 51 -8.82 27.65 -6.83
C TYR A 51 -9.09 29.15 -7.04
N THR A 52 -8.73 29.97 -6.05
CA THR A 52 -8.88 31.45 -6.15
C THR A 52 -8.08 32.03 -7.32
N TYR A 53 -6.86 31.54 -7.51
CA TYR A 53 -6.04 31.93 -8.66
C TYR A 53 -6.71 31.54 -9.98
N LEU A 54 -7.22 30.32 -10.11
CA LEU A 54 -7.90 29.85 -11.33
C LEU A 54 -9.16 30.64 -11.63
N GLN A 55 -10.00 30.91 -10.65
CA GLN A 55 -11.21 31.73 -10.81
C GLN A 55 -10.91 33.16 -11.25
N LYS A 56 -9.81 33.72 -10.74
CA LYS A 56 -9.39 35.09 -11.10
C LYS A 56 -8.81 35.18 -12.52
N MET A 57 -7.99 34.21 -12.89
CA MET A 57 -7.23 34.26 -14.15
C MET A 57 -7.95 33.59 -15.32
N PHE A 58 -8.80 32.62 -15.04
CA PHE A 58 -9.49 31.77 -16.03
C PHE A 58 -10.97 31.59 -15.70
N PRO A 59 -11.73 32.69 -15.55
CA PRO A 59 -13.13 32.62 -15.19
C PRO A 59 -13.95 31.82 -16.20
N GLY A 60 -14.83 30.94 -15.70
CA GLY A 60 -15.71 30.10 -16.52
C GLY A 60 -15.07 28.87 -17.16
N GLY A 61 -13.78 28.65 -16.99
CA GLY A 61 -13.09 27.48 -17.50
C GLY A 61 -13.42 26.20 -16.72
N THR A 62 -13.23 25.05 -17.35
CA THR A 62 -13.30 23.71 -16.68
C THR A 62 -11.90 23.31 -16.26
N TYR A 63 -11.71 23.04 -14.96
CA TYR A 63 -10.39 22.75 -14.39
C TYR A 63 -10.19 21.25 -14.19
N TYR A 64 -9.15 20.70 -14.82
CA TYR A 64 -8.65 19.34 -14.63
C TYR A 64 -7.27 19.40 -14.00
N SER A 65 -7.04 18.65 -12.94
CA SER A 65 -5.73 18.64 -12.29
C SER A 65 -5.24 17.23 -12.01
N ALA A 66 -3.92 17.07 -11.91
CA ALA A 66 -3.30 15.82 -11.50
C ALA A 66 -2.09 16.08 -10.60
N TYR A 67 -1.85 15.18 -9.64
CA TYR A 67 -0.63 15.14 -8.86
C TYR A 67 -0.20 13.70 -8.56
N GLU A 68 1.08 13.52 -8.23
CA GLU A 68 1.64 12.20 -7.91
C GLU A 68 1.23 11.71 -6.53
N ALA A 69 0.87 10.42 -6.43
CA ALA A 69 0.65 9.75 -5.15
C ALA A 69 1.94 9.74 -4.32
N GLY A 70 1.88 10.25 -3.10
CA GLY A 70 3.02 10.35 -2.22
C GLY A 70 2.63 10.55 -0.76
N PHE A 71 3.48 11.24 -0.03
CA PHE A 71 3.32 11.52 1.41
C PHE A 71 2.06 12.33 1.75
N CYS A 72 1.52 13.09 0.79
CA CYS A 72 0.36 13.97 0.96
C CYS A 72 -0.98 13.22 1.01
N GLY A 73 -1.00 11.92 0.70
CA GLY A 73 -2.22 11.13 0.69
C GLY A 73 -3.28 11.68 -0.28
N TYR A 74 -4.56 11.53 0.09
CA TYR A 74 -5.69 11.88 -0.77
C TYR A 74 -6.49 13.10 -0.27
N GLY A 75 -6.04 13.77 0.79
CA GLY A 75 -6.71 14.96 1.32
C GLY A 75 -6.78 16.09 0.30
N ILE A 76 -5.68 16.34 -0.43
CA ILE A 76 -5.59 17.33 -1.50
C ILE A 76 -6.60 17.01 -2.62
N HIS A 77 -6.68 15.74 -3.06
CA HIS A 77 -7.62 15.29 -4.08
C HIS A 77 -9.06 15.60 -3.70
N ARG A 78 -9.46 15.27 -2.47
CA ARG A 78 -10.81 15.55 -1.99
C ARG A 78 -11.08 17.05 -1.96
N ALA A 79 -10.18 17.83 -1.38
CA ALA A 79 -10.34 19.28 -1.29
C ALA A 79 -10.40 19.97 -2.67
N LEU A 80 -9.63 19.50 -3.67
CA LEU A 80 -9.70 20.04 -5.03
C LEU A 80 -11.04 19.71 -5.71
N ASN A 81 -11.53 18.46 -5.56
CA ASN A 81 -12.84 18.07 -6.10
C ASN A 81 -13.99 18.81 -5.41
N ASP A 82 -13.94 19.02 -4.09
CA ASP A 82 -14.93 19.79 -3.34
C ASP A 82 -15.00 21.28 -3.82
N LEU A 83 -13.88 21.81 -4.31
CA LEU A 83 -13.80 23.14 -4.93
C LEU A 83 -14.21 23.16 -6.43
N GLY A 84 -14.60 22.01 -7.00
CA GLY A 84 -15.00 21.91 -8.41
C GLY A 84 -13.84 21.71 -9.39
N ILE A 85 -12.62 21.44 -8.93
CA ILE A 85 -11.48 21.07 -9.77
C ILE A 85 -11.48 19.56 -9.94
N LYS A 86 -11.69 19.06 -11.16
CA LYS A 86 -11.67 17.61 -11.47
C LYS A 86 -10.26 17.07 -11.31
N ASN A 87 -9.95 16.55 -10.13
CA ASN A 87 -8.61 16.08 -9.79
C ASN A 87 -8.46 14.58 -9.93
N ILE A 88 -7.31 14.12 -10.44
CA ILE A 88 -6.87 12.72 -10.38
C ILE A 88 -5.54 12.60 -9.64
N VAL A 89 -5.35 11.51 -8.92
CA VAL A 89 -4.06 11.13 -8.33
C VAL A 89 -3.45 10.05 -9.19
N ILE A 90 -2.18 10.18 -9.52
CA ILE A 90 -1.48 9.29 -10.45
C ILE A 90 -0.29 8.62 -9.79
N ASN A 91 0.17 7.52 -10.38
CA ASN A 91 1.41 6.89 -9.95
C ASN A 91 2.59 7.50 -10.72
N ALA A 92 3.64 7.92 -10.02
CA ALA A 92 4.87 8.47 -10.60
C ALA A 92 5.45 7.63 -11.74
N ALA A 93 5.37 6.29 -11.63
CA ALA A 93 5.87 5.39 -12.64
C ALA A 93 5.03 5.31 -13.92
N ASP A 94 3.85 5.92 -13.95
CA ASP A 94 2.97 5.96 -15.13
C ASP A 94 3.14 7.27 -15.93
N ILE A 95 3.97 8.21 -15.46
CA ILE A 95 4.29 9.44 -16.17
C ILE A 95 5.32 9.13 -17.25
N PRO A 96 5.07 9.47 -18.51
CA PRO A 96 6.05 9.32 -19.58
C PRO A 96 7.29 10.18 -19.26
N THR A 97 8.43 9.54 -19.06
CA THR A 97 9.68 10.21 -18.69
C THR A 97 10.76 9.84 -19.70
N SER A 98 11.44 10.83 -20.31
CA SER A 98 12.59 10.56 -21.17
C SER A 98 13.83 10.22 -20.34
N GLN A 99 14.82 9.53 -20.92
CA GLN A 99 16.09 9.24 -20.23
C GLN A 99 16.81 10.53 -19.78
N LYS A 100 16.70 11.61 -20.55
CA LYS A 100 17.26 12.92 -20.25
C LYS A 100 16.62 13.56 -19.01
N ASP A 101 15.34 13.34 -18.79
CA ASP A 101 14.59 13.86 -17.65
C ASP A 101 14.87 13.11 -16.35
N GLN A 102 15.41 11.89 -16.42
CA GLN A 102 15.81 11.13 -15.23
C GLN A 102 17.07 11.69 -14.60
N ILE A 103 17.89 12.40 -15.37
CA ILE A 103 19.17 12.99 -14.94
C ILE A 103 18.97 14.38 -14.31
N HIS A 104 17.98 15.16 -14.82
CA HIS A 104 17.70 16.53 -14.35
C HIS A 104 16.31 16.59 -13.70
N LYS A 105 16.26 16.38 -12.40
CA LYS A 105 15.03 16.47 -11.61
C LYS A 105 14.84 17.89 -11.09
N LEU A 106 13.88 18.63 -11.67
CA LEU A 106 13.50 20.00 -11.26
C LEU A 106 11.98 20.05 -11.12
N ASP A 107 11.48 20.56 -9.99
CA ASP A 107 10.04 20.65 -9.66
C ASP A 107 9.16 21.29 -10.75
N PRO A 108 9.59 22.42 -11.42
CA PRO A 108 8.82 22.98 -12.54
C PRO A 108 8.73 22.07 -13.76
N VAL A 109 9.72 21.19 -13.95
CA VAL A 109 9.72 20.21 -15.06
C VAL A 109 8.73 19.10 -14.76
N ASP A 110 8.61 18.68 -13.49
CA ASP A 110 7.71 17.59 -13.09
C ASP A 110 6.24 18.04 -13.15
N SER A 111 5.89 19.24 -12.67
CA SER A 111 4.53 19.77 -12.82
C SER A 111 4.13 19.96 -14.29
N ARG A 112 5.06 20.37 -15.15
CA ARG A 112 4.85 20.54 -16.60
C ARG A 112 4.60 19.21 -17.30
N LYS A 113 5.35 18.15 -16.94
CA LYS A 113 5.14 16.80 -17.49
C LYS A 113 3.77 16.25 -17.10
N ILE A 114 3.38 16.43 -15.85
CA ILE A 114 2.05 16.04 -15.37
C ILE A 114 0.95 16.75 -16.16
N ALA A 115 1.05 18.07 -16.32
CA ALA A 115 0.05 18.86 -17.05
C ALA A 115 -0.08 18.40 -18.53
N ARG A 116 1.05 18.21 -19.23
CA ARG A 116 1.07 17.74 -20.62
C ARG A 116 0.54 16.31 -20.78
N ALA A 117 0.88 15.42 -19.86
CA ALA A 117 0.38 14.05 -19.88
C ALA A 117 -1.12 13.98 -19.56
N LEU A 118 -1.62 14.88 -18.68
CA LEU A 118 -3.03 15.03 -18.36
C LEU A 118 -3.82 15.50 -19.58
N GLU A 119 -3.37 16.55 -20.25
CA GLU A 119 -4.00 17.09 -21.46
C GLU A 119 -4.11 16.06 -22.58
N LYS A 120 -3.06 15.24 -22.75
CA LYS A 120 -3.02 14.18 -23.78
C LYS A 120 -3.80 12.91 -23.38
N GLY A 121 -4.44 12.88 -22.21
CA GLY A 121 -5.17 11.69 -21.72
C GLY A 121 -4.30 10.47 -21.45
N LEU A 122 -2.99 10.64 -21.24
CA LEU A 122 -2.04 9.55 -21.01
C LEU A 122 -1.97 9.06 -19.56
N LEU A 123 -2.56 9.81 -18.62
CA LEU A 123 -2.51 9.51 -17.21
C LEU A 123 -3.65 8.59 -16.78
N ARG A 124 -3.33 7.61 -15.93
CA ARG A 124 -4.32 6.75 -15.30
C ARG A 124 -4.46 7.12 -13.83
N ALA A 125 -5.70 7.42 -13.43
CA ALA A 125 -6.01 7.64 -12.02
C ALA A 125 -5.77 6.36 -11.21
N ILE A 126 -5.15 6.50 -10.04
CA ILE A 126 -5.12 5.42 -9.06
C ILE A 126 -6.49 5.30 -8.40
N HIS A 127 -6.81 4.12 -7.90
CA HIS A 127 -8.04 3.91 -7.14
C HIS A 127 -7.92 4.57 -5.75
N ILE A 128 -8.82 5.48 -5.45
CA ILE A 128 -8.92 6.15 -4.15
C ILE A 128 -10.09 5.55 -3.40
N PHE A 129 -9.81 5.09 -2.19
CA PHE A 129 -10.83 4.51 -1.32
C PHE A 129 -11.70 5.62 -0.68
N ASP A 130 -12.93 5.25 -0.28
CA ASP A 130 -13.70 6.05 0.66
C ASP A 130 -12.93 6.23 1.98
N ARG A 131 -13.30 7.25 2.75
CA ARG A 131 -12.57 7.61 3.97
C ARG A 131 -12.60 6.50 5.02
N ASP A 132 -13.75 5.85 5.21
CA ASP A 132 -13.93 4.82 6.23
C ASP A 132 -13.00 3.62 5.94
N ARG A 133 -12.92 3.21 4.69
CA ARG A 133 -11.99 2.15 4.25
C ARG A 133 -10.53 2.56 4.37
N GLU A 134 -10.21 3.80 4.03
CA GLU A 134 -8.84 4.32 4.16
C GLU A 134 -8.39 4.32 5.63
N GLU A 135 -9.25 4.70 6.56
CA GLU A 135 -8.98 4.68 7.99
C GLU A 135 -8.87 3.25 8.54
N LEU A 136 -9.77 2.34 8.14
CA LEU A 136 -9.66 0.91 8.46
C LEU A 136 -8.36 0.29 7.91
N ARG A 137 -7.98 0.67 6.70
CA ARG A 137 -6.71 0.26 6.09
C ARG A 137 -5.52 0.76 6.92
N SER A 138 -5.58 2.00 7.41
CA SER A 138 -4.54 2.56 8.27
C SER A 138 -4.43 1.78 9.58
N LEU A 139 -5.55 1.35 10.18
CA LEU A 139 -5.57 0.52 11.38
C LEU A 139 -4.90 -0.86 11.14
N ASN A 140 -5.20 -1.53 10.03
CA ASN A 140 -4.56 -2.78 9.62
C ASN A 140 -3.05 -2.61 9.41
N ARG A 141 -2.63 -1.54 8.74
CA ARG A 141 -1.22 -1.24 8.48
C ARG A 141 -0.45 -0.87 9.75
N THR A 142 -1.07 -0.13 10.67
CA THR A 142 -0.47 0.17 11.99
C THR A 142 -0.17 -1.13 12.73
N ARG A 143 -1.11 -2.08 12.76
CA ARG A 143 -0.84 -3.39 13.36
C ARG A 143 0.31 -4.13 12.65
N PHE A 144 0.38 -4.07 11.33
CA PHE A 144 1.47 -4.69 10.56
C PHE A 144 2.83 -4.08 10.90
N TYR A 145 2.93 -2.77 11.06
CA TYR A 145 4.17 -2.10 11.49
C TYR A 145 4.58 -2.52 12.89
N LEU A 146 3.63 -2.57 13.85
CA LEU A 146 3.92 -3.05 15.21
C LEU A 146 4.37 -4.52 15.23
N MET A 147 3.88 -5.37 14.34
CA MET A 147 4.40 -6.73 14.18
C MET A 147 5.87 -6.76 13.75
N ARG A 148 6.27 -5.85 12.88
CA ARG A 148 7.68 -5.69 12.48
C ARG A 148 8.54 -5.18 13.64
N ASP A 149 8.03 -4.23 14.42
CA ASP A 149 8.72 -3.69 15.58
C ASP A 149 8.83 -4.72 16.70
N LEU A 150 7.81 -5.54 16.91
CA LEU A 150 7.87 -6.69 17.82
C LEU A 150 8.98 -7.67 17.41
N ARG A 151 9.10 -7.98 16.11
CA ARG A 151 10.18 -8.83 15.58
C ARG A 151 11.56 -8.19 15.86
N ARG A 152 11.70 -6.89 15.65
CA ARG A 152 12.92 -6.15 15.95
C ARG A 152 13.26 -6.20 17.45
N SER A 153 12.27 -6.01 18.33
CA SER A 153 12.45 -6.12 19.79
C SER A 153 12.93 -7.51 20.18
N LYS A 154 12.33 -8.57 19.63
CA LYS A 154 12.77 -9.96 19.83
C LYS A 154 14.25 -10.17 19.44
N ASN A 155 14.63 -9.69 18.26
CA ASN A 155 16.01 -9.83 17.79
C ASN A 155 16.99 -9.05 18.67
N ARG A 156 16.63 -7.82 19.09
CA ARG A 156 17.46 -7.02 20.01
C ARG A 156 17.70 -7.72 21.33
N ILE A 157 16.67 -8.34 21.93
CA ILE A 157 16.81 -9.10 23.17
C ILE A 157 17.74 -10.30 22.95
N LYS A 158 17.55 -11.09 21.89
CA LYS A 158 18.43 -12.23 21.58
C LYS A 158 19.89 -11.81 21.36
N SER A 159 20.11 -10.74 20.59
CA SER A 159 21.44 -10.18 20.35
C SER A 159 22.08 -9.66 21.64
N PHE A 160 21.31 -9.03 22.53
CA PHE A 160 21.79 -8.55 23.82
C PHE A 160 22.27 -9.71 24.71
N LEU A 161 21.48 -10.79 24.82
CA LEU A 161 21.87 -11.98 25.57
C LEU A 161 23.16 -12.60 25.01
N GLN A 162 23.24 -12.73 23.71
CA GLN A 162 24.42 -13.26 23.01
C GLN A 162 25.66 -12.40 23.25
N TYR A 163 25.52 -11.09 23.17
CA TYR A 163 26.64 -10.14 23.40
C TYR A 163 27.22 -10.25 24.82
N TYR A 164 26.36 -10.44 25.82
CA TYR A 164 26.80 -10.60 27.21
C TYR A 164 27.10 -12.07 27.59
N GLY A 165 27.11 -13.01 26.66
CA GLY A 165 27.41 -14.40 26.91
C GLY A 165 26.40 -15.10 27.82
N ILE A 166 25.13 -14.65 27.85
CA ILE A 166 24.05 -15.25 28.64
C ILE A 166 23.40 -16.33 27.78
N PRO A 167 23.58 -17.61 28.09
CA PRO A 167 23.01 -18.70 27.32
C PRO A 167 21.49 -18.77 27.52
N ILE A 168 20.78 -18.97 26.41
CA ILE A 168 19.33 -19.27 26.46
C ILE A 168 19.18 -20.74 26.79
N PRO A 169 18.42 -21.12 27.84
CA PRO A 169 18.15 -22.50 28.16
C PRO A 169 17.55 -23.27 26.98
N PHE A 170 17.91 -24.53 26.80
CA PHE A 170 17.50 -25.36 25.67
C PHE A 170 15.97 -25.39 25.48
N GLU A 171 15.21 -25.44 26.55
CA GLU A 171 13.74 -25.41 26.54
C GLU A 171 13.16 -24.10 25.94
N TYR A 172 13.92 -23.02 25.94
CA TYR A 172 13.53 -21.71 25.38
C TYR A 172 14.23 -21.38 24.07
N ASP A 173 15.22 -22.18 23.65
CA ASP A 173 15.95 -21.93 22.39
C ASP A 173 15.14 -22.39 21.18
N ASN A 174 14.03 -21.73 20.98
CA ASN A 174 13.09 -21.94 19.90
C ASN A 174 12.51 -20.60 19.42
N SER A 175 11.59 -20.66 18.47
CA SER A 175 10.92 -19.44 17.93
C SER A 175 9.78 -18.93 18.82
N LEU A 176 9.38 -19.68 19.86
CA LEU A 176 8.23 -19.38 20.69
C LEU A 176 8.61 -18.41 21.82
N TRP A 177 7.81 -17.36 21.97
CA TRP A 177 7.94 -16.39 23.05
C TRP A 177 6.84 -16.62 24.09
N THR A 178 6.98 -17.71 24.82
CA THR A 178 6.01 -18.14 25.85
C THR A 178 6.06 -17.22 27.07
N LEU A 179 5.02 -17.26 27.90
CA LEU A 179 5.01 -16.53 29.17
C LEU A 179 6.14 -17.01 30.10
N LYS A 180 6.48 -18.30 30.08
CA LYS A 180 7.60 -18.89 30.85
C LYS A 180 8.93 -18.28 30.40
N TYR A 181 9.16 -18.19 29.09
CA TYR A 181 10.37 -17.56 28.55
C TYR A 181 10.48 -16.08 28.95
N ILE A 182 9.38 -15.33 28.89
CA ILE A 182 9.36 -13.92 29.33
C ILE A 182 9.63 -13.80 30.83
N ALA A 183 9.07 -14.69 31.64
CA ALA A 183 9.33 -14.72 33.08
C ALA A 183 10.81 -14.99 33.37
N TRP A 184 11.42 -15.95 32.66
CA TRP A 184 12.85 -16.22 32.76
C TRP A 184 13.69 -15.01 32.34
N LEU A 185 13.38 -14.33 31.24
CA LEU A 185 14.09 -13.10 30.82
C LEU A 185 14.06 -12.04 31.94
N LYS A 186 12.95 -11.86 32.63
CA LYS A 186 12.80 -10.88 33.74
C LYS A 186 13.61 -11.24 34.98
N GLN A 187 14.00 -12.49 35.15
CA GLN A 187 14.81 -12.96 36.29
C GLN A 187 16.32 -12.73 36.07
N ILE A 188 16.75 -12.47 34.84
CA ILE A 188 18.17 -12.25 34.51
C ILE A 188 18.66 -11.00 35.24
N LYS A 189 19.77 -11.14 35.95
CA LYS A 189 20.47 -10.06 36.64
C LYS A 189 21.72 -9.69 35.87
N MET A 190 21.86 -8.41 35.54
CA MET A 190 23.06 -7.87 34.93
C MET A 190 24.08 -7.47 36.01
N LYS A 191 25.37 -7.43 35.67
CA LYS A 191 26.44 -7.09 36.62
C LYS A 191 26.39 -5.62 37.11
N THR A 192 25.83 -4.71 36.30
CA THR A 192 25.76 -3.26 36.61
C THR A 192 24.33 -2.75 36.47
N LEU A 193 24.04 -1.66 37.17
CA LEU A 193 22.74 -0.96 37.06
C LEU A 193 22.45 -0.55 35.60
N SER A 194 23.45 0.03 34.93
CA SER A 194 23.29 0.44 33.52
C SER A 194 22.94 -0.73 32.59
N GLY A 195 23.57 -1.91 32.82
CA GLY A 195 23.22 -3.12 32.09
C GLY A 195 21.80 -3.61 32.38
N GLN A 196 21.41 -3.54 33.68
CA GLN A 196 20.05 -3.91 34.11
C GLN A 196 18.99 -2.98 33.50
N ASP A 197 19.24 -1.67 33.51
CA ASP A 197 18.35 -0.67 32.92
C ASP A 197 18.19 -0.88 31.42
N ALA A 198 19.29 -1.08 30.70
CA ALA A 198 19.29 -1.35 29.28
C ALA A 198 18.45 -2.61 28.94
N PHE A 199 18.68 -3.70 29.68
CA PHE A 199 17.97 -4.95 29.45
C PHE A 199 16.47 -4.85 29.78
N SER A 200 16.13 -4.19 30.90
CA SER A 200 14.75 -3.96 31.30
C SER A 200 13.97 -3.13 30.30
N ASN A 201 14.60 -2.10 29.69
CA ASN A 201 14.00 -1.29 28.63
C ASN A 201 13.73 -2.11 27.35
N LEU A 202 14.62 -3.06 26.99
CA LEU A 202 14.37 -3.95 25.85
C LEU A 202 13.15 -4.86 26.09
N ILE A 203 13.01 -5.42 27.29
CA ILE A 203 11.86 -6.25 27.68
C ILE A 203 10.58 -5.42 27.67
N SER A 204 10.59 -4.21 28.25
CA SER A 204 9.44 -3.30 28.27
C SER A 204 8.98 -2.93 26.86
N SER A 205 9.91 -2.65 25.96
CA SER A 205 9.61 -2.39 24.55
C SER A 205 8.93 -3.60 23.85
N TYR A 206 9.40 -4.82 24.13
CA TYR A 206 8.76 -6.03 23.63
C TYR A 206 7.32 -6.18 24.17
N GLU A 207 7.12 -6.00 25.47
CA GLU A 207 5.81 -6.14 26.13
C GLU A 207 4.82 -5.08 25.59
N TYR A 208 5.28 -3.84 25.43
CA TYR A 208 4.48 -2.78 24.83
C TYR A 208 3.98 -3.13 23.44
N HIS A 209 4.90 -3.53 22.52
CA HIS A 209 4.50 -3.91 21.16
C HIS A 209 3.53 -5.09 21.16
N ARG A 210 3.77 -6.11 22.00
CA ARG A 210 2.87 -7.26 22.14
C ARG A 210 1.47 -6.85 22.58
N GLN A 211 1.37 -5.99 23.59
CA GLN A 211 0.09 -5.48 24.09
C GLN A 211 -0.66 -4.67 23.04
N GLN A 212 0.01 -3.74 22.36
CA GLN A 212 -0.60 -2.93 21.32
C GLN A 212 -1.13 -3.78 20.14
N ILE A 213 -0.41 -4.82 19.74
CA ILE A 213 -0.87 -5.75 18.70
C ILE A 213 -2.16 -6.47 19.14
N LEU A 214 -2.29 -6.87 20.40
CA LEU A 214 -3.50 -7.51 20.91
C LEU A 214 -4.69 -6.54 20.91
N ILE A 215 -4.49 -5.31 21.36
CA ILE A 215 -5.50 -4.25 21.36
C ILE A 215 -5.98 -3.99 19.93
N LEU A 216 -5.07 -3.69 19.01
CA LEU A 216 -5.40 -3.42 17.61
C LEU A 216 -6.08 -4.62 16.94
N SER A 217 -5.67 -5.84 17.25
CA SER A 217 -6.30 -7.04 16.71
C SER A 217 -7.77 -7.17 17.13
N ARG A 218 -8.11 -6.76 18.35
CA ARG A 218 -9.51 -6.71 18.83
C ARG A 218 -10.28 -5.60 18.12
N GLN A 219 -9.73 -4.40 18.08
CA GLN A 219 -10.33 -3.24 17.42
C GLN A 219 -10.62 -3.53 15.92
N ILE A 220 -9.66 -4.09 15.19
CA ILE A 220 -9.83 -4.48 13.78
C ILE A 220 -11.02 -5.43 13.62
N ARG A 221 -11.12 -6.47 14.46
CA ARG A 221 -12.23 -7.44 14.38
C ARG A 221 -13.58 -6.78 14.63
N THR A 222 -13.66 -5.88 15.60
CA THR A 222 -14.89 -5.14 15.92
C THR A 222 -15.28 -4.23 14.76
N ARG A 223 -14.36 -3.37 14.30
CA ARG A 223 -14.64 -2.43 13.20
C ARG A 223 -14.98 -3.12 11.89
N MET A 224 -14.38 -4.27 11.60
CA MET A 224 -14.71 -5.03 10.38
C MET A 224 -16.12 -5.63 10.42
N ARG A 225 -16.61 -6.04 11.59
CA ARG A 225 -18.01 -6.49 11.73
C ARG A 225 -18.99 -5.35 11.53
N GLU A 226 -18.64 -4.15 11.98
CA GLU A 226 -19.45 -2.94 11.76
C GLU A 226 -19.43 -2.51 10.29
N TYR A 227 -18.30 -2.66 9.60
CA TYR A 227 -18.10 -2.17 8.24
C TYR A 227 -18.71 -3.10 7.16
N ASP A 228 -18.37 -4.39 7.14
CA ASP A 228 -18.90 -5.40 6.21
C ASP A 228 -18.80 -6.80 6.82
N ASN A 229 -19.75 -7.11 7.73
CA ASN A 229 -19.78 -8.38 8.45
C ASN A 229 -19.96 -9.59 7.53
N GLU A 230 -20.74 -9.42 6.46
CA GLU A 230 -21.03 -10.49 5.50
C GLU A 230 -19.74 -10.92 4.79
N LEU A 231 -19.09 -10.02 4.07
CA LEU A 231 -17.85 -10.33 3.34
C LEU A 231 -16.73 -10.78 4.27
N TYR A 232 -16.66 -10.18 5.46
CA TYR A 232 -15.68 -10.56 6.48
C TYR A 232 -15.86 -12.03 6.90
N ASN A 233 -17.08 -12.52 7.06
CA ASN A 233 -17.37 -13.91 7.39
C ASN A 233 -17.19 -14.83 6.18
N LEU A 234 -17.62 -14.42 5.00
CA LEU A 234 -17.45 -15.19 3.77
C LEU A 234 -15.98 -15.45 3.46
N LEU A 235 -15.10 -14.46 3.60
CA LEU A 235 -13.67 -14.65 3.38
C LEU A 235 -13.03 -15.65 4.35
N LYS A 236 -13.56 -15.80 5.57
CA LYS A 236 -13.05 -16.79 6.53
C LYS A 236 -13.43 -18.23 6.16
N THR A 237 -14.33 -18.45 5.22
CA THR A 237 -14.60 -19.79 4.68
C THR A 237 -13.48 -20.29 3.78
N VAL A 238 -12.66 -19.39 3.25
CA VAL A 238 -11.49 -19.76 2.44
C VAL A 238 -10.39 -20.32 3.33
N SER A 239 -9.97 -21.54 3.04
CA SER A 239 -8.93 -22.24 3.81
C SER A 239 -7.67 -21.40 3.99
N GLY A 240 -7.19 -21.26 5.22
CA GLY A 240 -6.02 -20.46 5.57
C GLY A 240 -6.26 -18.95 5.74
N ILE A 241 -7.50 -18.47 5.52
CA ILE A 241 -7.85 -17.06 5.69
C ILE A 241 -8.50 -16.85 7.06
N GLY A 242 -7.74 -16.24 7.96
CA GLY A 242 -8.22 -15.87 9.29
C GLY A 242 -8.82 -14.45 9.35
N PRO A 243 -9.34 -14.08 10.54
CA PRO A 243 -10.01 -12.78 10.73
C PRO A 243 -9.19 -11.56 10.32
N LEU A 244 -7.90 -11.53 10.64
CA LEU A 244 -7.03 -10.40 10.32
C LEU A 244 -6.64 -10.35 8.85
N THR A 245 -6.48 -11.51 8.22
CA THR A 245 -6.24 -11.60 6.77
C THR A 245 -7.49 -11.18 6.00
N SER A 246 -8.69 -11.59 6.43
CA SER A 246 -9.97 -11.14 5.83
C SER A 246 -10.09 -9.61 5.88
N SER A 247 -9.80 -9.01 7.05
CA SER A 247 -9.80 -7.55 7.20
C SER A 247 -8.81 -6.86 6.25
N ALA A 248 -7.58 -7.36 6.16
CA ALA A 248 -6.58 -6.82 5.26
C ALA A 248 -7.00 -6.93 3.78
N LEU A 249 -7.58 -8.05 3.37
CA LEU A 249 -8.09 -8.25 2.01
C LEU A 249 -9.18 -7.24 1.66
N ILE A 250 -10.17 -7.05 2.53
CA ILE A 250 -11.28 -6.10 2.32
C ILE A 250 -10.74 -4.68 2.19
N THR A 251 -9.86 -4.26 3.09
CA THR A 251 -9.37 -2.88 3.14
C THR A 251 -8.35 -2.55 2.06
N GLU A 252 -7.53 -3.51 1.63
CA GLU A 252 -6.48 -3.28 0.62
C GLU A 252 -6.97 -3.52 -0.81
N LEU A 253 -7.89 -4.47 -1.03
CA LEU A 253 -8.40 -4.76 -2.36
C LEU A 253 -9.53 -3.82 -2.78
N GLY A 254 -10.39 -3.43 -1.84
CA GLY A 254 -11.53 -2.59 -2.15
C GLY A 254 -12.54 -3.27 -3.06
N ASP A 255 -13.03 -2.55 -4.07
CA ASP A 255 -13.89 -3.14 -5.09
C ASP A 255 -13.08 -4.14 -5.94
N ILE A 256 -13.47 -5.41 -5.86
CA ILE A 256 -12.81 -6.49 -6.59
C ILE A 256 -13.04 -6.41 -8.10
N ASN A 257 -14.11 -5.73 -8.55
CA ASN A 257 -14.44 -5.60 -9.96
C ASN A 257 -13.46 -4.68 -10.71
N ARG A 258 -12.72 -3.82 -10.02
CA ARG A 258 -11.63 -3.04 -10.62
C ARG A 258 -10.48 -3.90 -11.17
N PHE A 259 -10.46 -5.20 -10.84
CA PHE A 259 -9.52 -6.17 -11.39
C PHE A 259 -10.25 -7.10 -12.38
N PRO A 260 -10.30 -6.77 -13.68
CA PRO A 260 -11.03 -7.55 -14.67
C PRO A 260 -10.54 -9.00 -14.74
N HIS A 261 -9.23 -9.23 -14.60
CA HIS A 261 -8.62 -10.56 -14.63
C HIS A 261 -7.76 -10.85 -13.41
N ILE A 262 -7.61 -12.13 -13.06
CA ILE A 262 -6.74 -12.59 -11.97
C ILE A 262 -5.27 -12.15 -12.17
N ASN A 263 -4.83 -11.94 -13.40
CA ASN A 263 -3.49 -11.46 -13.70
C ASN A 263 -3.25 -10.04 -13.17
N HIS A 264 -4.24 -9.14 -13.32
CA HIS A 264 -4.16 -7.77 -12.79
C HIS A 264 -4.12 -7.77 -11.27
N LEU A 265 -4.96 -8.60 -10.64
CA LEU A 265 -4.97 -8.78 -9.18
C LEU A 265 -3.65 -9.39 -8.67
N SER A 266 -3.13 -10.41 -9.37
CA SER A 266 -1.84 -11.03 -9.03
C SER A 266 -0.67 -10.07 -9.18
N SER A 267 -0.70 -9.19 -10.18
CA SER A 267 0.28 -8.13 -10.37
C SER A 267 0.20 -7.08 -9.25
N PHE A 268 -1.01 -6.64 -8.88
CA PHE A 268 -1.23 -5.70 -7.78
C PHE A 268 -0.69 -6.24 -6.46
N VAL A 269 -0.93 -7.51 -6.16
CA VAL A 269 -0.42 -8.18 -4.95
C VAL A 269 1.08 -8.50 -5.05
N GLY A 270 1.62 -8.64 -6.27
CA GLY A 270 3.03 -8.98 -6.50
C GLY A 270 3.31 -10.48 -6.50
N LEU A 271 2.33 -11.30 -6.88
CA LEU A 271 2.47 -12.75 -7.07
C LEU A 271 2.80 -13.09 -8.54
N VAL A 272 3.56 -12.24 -9.19
CA VAL A 272 4.04 -12.42 -10.57
C VAL A 272 5.55 -12.27 -10.63
N PRO A 273 6.24 -13.05 -11.48
CA PRO A 273 7.67 -12.89 -11.69
C PRO A 273 7.97 -11.59 -12.46
N ARG A 274 9.16 -11.04 -12.26
CA ARG A 274 9.70 -10.04 -13.18
C ARG A 274 10.19 -10.75 -14.44
N VAL A 275 9.66 -10.36 -15.58
CA VAL A 275 10.12 -10.83 -16.87
C VAL A 275 10.88 -9.70 -17.54
N LYS A 276 12.14 -9.93 -17.92
CA LYS A 276 12.87 -9.11 -18.86
C LYS A 276 13.03 -9.91 -20.14
N GLN A 277 12.44 -9.43 -21.22
CA GLN A 277 12.63 -9.97 -22.55
C GLN A 277 13.41 -8.93 -23.37
N SER A 278 14.52 -9.32 -23.92
CA SER A 278 15.27 -8.56 -24.90
C SER A 278 15.62 -9.48 -26.06
N GLY A 279 14.96 -9.30 -27.20
CA GLY A 279 15.15 -10.15 -28.38
C GLY A 279 14.93 -11.64 -28.07
N GLU A 280 15.95 -12.46 -28.33
CA GLU A 280 15.90 -13.92 -28.15
C GLU A 280 16.10 -14.38 -26.68
N SER A 281 16.48 -13.49 -25.75
CA SER A 281 16.72 -13.85 -24.36
C SER A 281 15.55 -13.46 -23.45
N SER A 282 15.02 -14.43 -22.71
CA SER A 282 14.01 -14.23 -21.67
C SER A 282 14.59 -14.57 -20.30
N TYR A 283 14.69 -13.58 -19.43
CA TYR A 283 15.14 -13.76 -18.04
C TYR A 283 13.95 -13.61 -17.08
N ASN A 284 13.65 -14.70 -16.37
CA ASN A 284 12.69 -14.67 -15.28
C ASN A 284 13.41 -14.34 -13.97
N GLY A 285 13.32 -13.09 -13.54
CA GLY A 285 13.85 -12.61 -12.26
C GLY A 285 12.99 -13.05 -11.07
N GLY A 286 13.35 -12.57 -9.87
CA GLY A 286 12.52 -12.71 -8.67
C GLY A 286 11.15 -12.04 -8.80
N MET A 287 10.36 -12.04 -7.74
CA MET A 287 9.04 -11.37 -7.72
C MET A 287 9.16 -9.86 -7.96
N THR A 288 8.10 -9.26 -8.51
CA THR A 288 8.05 -7.81 -8.74
C THR A 288 8.18 -7.02 -7.43
N PHE A 289 8.89 -5.88 -7.48
CA PHE A 289 8.99 -4.95 -6.34
C PHE A 289 7.80 -3.99 -6.27
N ARG A 290 7.22 -3.62 -7.42
CA ARG A 290 6.05 -2.75 -7.49
C ARG A 290 4.79 -3.56 -7.20
N CYS A 291 4.37 -3.58 -5.93
CA CYS A 291 3.22 -4.37 -5.50
C CYS A 291 2.74 -3.98 -4.09
N ASN A 292 1.63 -4.55 -3.67
CA ASN A 292 1.18 -4.51 -2.28
C ASN A 292 1.92 -5.59 -1.46
N GLU A 293 3.10 -5.23 -0.93
CA GLU A 293 3.95 -6.15 -0.13
C GLU A 293 3.23 -6.69 1.11
N TYR A 294 2.36 -5.88 1.72
CA TYR A 294 1.58 -6.31 2.88
C TYR A 294 0.67 -7.50 2.55
N LEU A 295 -0.14 -7.37 1.47
CA LEU A 295 -0.99 -8.48 1.02
C LEU A 295 -0.19 -9.67 0.54
N ARG A 296 0.92 -9.45 -0.17
CA ARG A 296 1.78 -10.55 -0.62
C ARG A 296 2.28 -11.39 0.54
N THR A 297 2.79 -10.74 1.60
CA THR A 297 3.26 -11.43 2.80
C THR A 297 2.13 -12.24 3.45
N LEU A 298 0.97 -11.63 3.66
CA LEU A 298 -0.19 -12.32 4.26
C LEU A 298 -0.64 -13.52 3.44
N LEU A 299 -0.71 -13.40 2.11
CA LEU A 299 -1.14 -14.49 1.24
C LEU A 299 -0.16 -15.64 1.20
N ILE A 300 1.15 -15.37 1.22
CA ILE A 300 2.18 -16.42 1.30
C ILE A 300 2.05 -17.17 2.62
N GLU A 301 1.94 -16.47 3.74
CA GLU A 301 1.75 -17.09 5.07
C GLU A 301 0.42 -17.88 5.13
N SER A 302 -0.66 -17.33 4.62
CA SER A 302 -1.96 -18.00 4.54
C SER A 302 -1.90 -19.27 3.68
N SER A 303 -1.08 -19.28 2.63
CA SER A 303 -0.93 -20.43 1.74
C SER A 303 -0.29 -21.64 2.41
N TRP A 304 0.63 -21.44 3.35
CA TRP A 304 1.19 -22.51 4.18
C TRP A 304 0.14 -23.16 5.08
N GLN A 305 -0.85 -22.43 5.53
CA GLN A 305 -2.00 -22.99 6.25
C GLN A 305 -3.00 -23.63 5.30
N ALA A 306 -3.25 -22.98 4.16
CA ALA A 306 -4.23 -23.43 3.18
C ALA A 306 -3.91 -24.83 2.63
N ILE A 307 -2.64 -25.13 2.34
CA ILE A 307 -2.24 -26.48 1.88
C ILE A 307 -2.47 -27.58 2.93
N ARG A 308 -2.61 -27.23 4.21
CA ARG A 308 -2.92 -28.19 5.28
C ARG A 308 -4.42 -28.43 5.46
N LEU A 309 -5.26 -27.49 5.01
CA LEU A 309 -6.69 -27.47 5.25
C LEU A 309 -7.52 -27.76 4.00
N ASP A 310 -6.94 -27.61 2.81
CA ASP A 310 -7.61 -27.73 1.53
C ASP A 310 -6.95 -28.83 0.69
N PRO A 311 -7.61 -29.99 0.50
CA PRO A 311 -7.05 -31.12 -0.25
C PRO A 311 -6.62 -30.77 -1.67
N ALA A 312 -7.35 -29.95 -2.38
CA ALA A 312 -7.02 -29.54 -3.76
C ALA A 312 -5.77 -28.66 -3.80
N LEU A 313 -5.54 -27.80 -2.79
CA LEU A 313 -4.30 -27.02 -2.69
C LEU A 313 -3.12 -27.88 -2.25
N MET A 314 -3.34 -28.88 -1.38
CA MET A 314 -2.33 -29.86 -0.99
C MET A 314 -1.88 -30.66 -2.22
N GLN A 315 -2.81 -31.22 -2.98
CA GLN A 315 -2.51 -31.98 -4.20
C GLN A 315 -1.72 -31.13 -5.19
N TYR A 316 -2.16 -29.89 -5.42
CA TYR A 316 -1.46 -28.97 -6.31
C TYR A 316 -0.02 -28.68 -5.82
N TYR A 317 0.17 -28.52 -4.50
CA TYR A 317 1.51 -28.33 -3.93
C TYR A 317 2.40 -29.56 -4.13
N GLN A 318 1.89 -30.76 -3.86
CA GLN A 318 2.61 -32.03 -4.01
C GLN A 318 3.02 -32.27 -5.47
N GLN A 319 2.17 -32.03 -6.43
CA GLN A 319 2.47 -32.17 -7.87
C GLN A 319 3.62 -31.27 -8.35
N HIS A 320 3.88 -30.15 -7.67
CA HIS A 320 4.86 -29.18 -8.13
C HIS A 320 6.15 -29.14 -7.32
N ILE A 321 6.16 -29.74 -6.12
CA ILE A 321 7.35 -29.69 -5.24
C ILE A 321 8.46 -30.64 -5.71
N THR A 322 8.13 -31.70 -6.41
CA THR A 322 9.11 -32.67 -6.96
C THR A 322 10.16 -31.99 -7.83
N ASN A 323 9.76 -31.01 -8.63
CA ASN A 323 10.60 -30.31 -9.62
C ASN A 323 10.98 -28.88 -9.21
N ASN A 324 10.58 -28.41 -8.02
CA ASN A 324 10.80 -27.02 -7.61
C ASN A 324 11.06 -26.89 -6.11
N LYS A 325 11.81 -25.85 -5.72
CA LYS A 325 11.95 -25.51 -4.30
C LYS A 325 10.59 -25.10 -3.70
N GLY A 326 10.26 -25.56 -2.48
CA GLY A 326 8.97 -25.30 -1.82
C GLY A 326 8.58 -23.83 -1.77
N GLN A 327 9.55 -22.92 -1.61
CA GLN A 327 9.31 -21.47 -1.66
C GLN A 327 8.79 -20.96 -3.02
N LYS A 328 9.17 -21.59 -4.13
CA LYS A 328 8.61 -21.23 -5.45
C LYS A 328 7.21 -21.80 -5.63
N VAL A 329 6.97 -23.00 -5.11
CA VAL A 329 5.66 -23.67 -5.22
C VAL A 329 4.62 -22.94 -4.39
N ILE A 330 4.95 -22.50 -3.18
CA ILE A 330 3.99 -21.79 -2.33
C ILE A 330 3.51 -20.46 -2.95
N ILE A 331 4.33 -19.80 -3.77
CA ILE A 331 3.91 -18.60 -4.53
C ILE A 331 2.83 -18.97 -5.56
N LYS A 332 2.97 -20.13 -6.23
CA LYS A 332 1.95 -20.64 -7.16
C LYS A 332 0.65 -20.96 -6.41
N VAL A 333 0.76 -21.59 -5.22
CA VAL A 333 -0.39 -21.83 -4.34
C VAL A 333 -1.06 -20.52 -3.92
N ALA A 334 -0.26 -19.50 -3.52
CA ALA A 334 -0.79 -18.18 -3.14
C ALA A 334 -1.59 -17.53 -4.27
N ARG A 335 -1.19 -17.72 -5.51
CA ARG A 335 -1.95 -17.24 -6.67
C ARG A 335 -3.27 -18.01 -6.85
N LYS A 336 -3.29 -19.32 -6.62
CA LYS A 336 -4.54 -20.10 -6.62
C LYS A 336 -5.46 -19.69 -5.46
N LEU A 337 -4.89 -19.52 -4.27
CA LEU A 337 -5.62 -19.00 -3.10
C LEU A 337 -6.23 -17.62 -3.38
N LEU A 338 -5.47 -16.72 -4.00
CA LEU A 338 -5.95 -15.38 -4.41
C LEU A 338 -7.12 -15.46 -5.39
N ASN A 339 -7.13 -16.45 -6.29
CA ASN A 339 -8.27 -16.64 -7.20
C ASN A 339 -9.54 -17.08 -6.46
N ARG A 340 -9.41 -17.93 -5.44
CA ARG A 340 -10.53 -18.33 -4.56
C ARG A 340 -11.07 -17.14 -3.78
N ILE A 341 -10.19 -16.33 -3.22
CA ILE A 341 -10.56 -15.07 -2.55
C ILE A 341 -11.30 -14.14 -3.52
N ARG A 342 -10.79 -13.98 -4.75
CA ARG A 342 -11.44 -13.19 -5.79
C ARG A 342 -12.85 -13.69 -6.10
N TYR A 343 -13.03 -15.00 -6.19
CA TYR A 343 -14.34 -15.62 -6.41
C TYR A 343 -15.33 -15.26 -5.30
N VAL A 344 -14.94 -15.50 -4.02
CA VAL A 344 -15.78 -15.17 -2.86
C VAL A 344 -16.13 -13.67 -2.81
N MET A 345 -15.16 -12.79 -3.04
CA MET A 345 -15.41 -11.33 -3.06
C MET A 345 -16.35 -10.91 -4.18
N LYS A 346 -16.28 -11.56 -5.36
CA LYS A 346 -17.08 -11.21 -6.53
C LYS A 346 -18.51 -11.75 -6.45
N THR A 347 -18.65 -12.99 -6.00
CA THR A 347 -19.95 -13.70 -6.01
C THR A 347 -20.73 -13.54 -4.71
N ARG A 348 -20.06 -13.13 -3.62
CA ARG A 348 -20.64 -13.13 -2.27
C ARG A 348 -21.15 -14.51 -1.85
N GLN A 349 -20.49 -15.59 -2.33
CA GLN A 349 -20.80 -16.97 -1.95
C GLN A 349 -19.67 -17.54 -1.08
N PRO A 350 -19.97 -18.39 -0.08
CA PRO A 350 -18.96 -19.04 0.73
C PRO A 350 -18.09 -19.97 -0.13
N TYR A 351 -16.83 -20.10 0.24
CA TYR A 351 -15.95 -21.07 -0.37
C TYR A 351 -16.26 -22.48 0.19
N VAL A 352 -16.41 -23.46 -0.71
CA VAL A 352 -16.56 -24.87 -0.36
C VAL A 352 -15.26 -25.59 -0.69
N THR A 353 -14.65 -26.24 0.32
CA THR A 353 -13.41 -27.03 0.15
C THR A 353 -13.68 -28.34 -0.60
N GLY A 354 -12.75 -28.76 -1.44
CA GLY A 354 -12.83 -30.06 -2.13
C GLY A 354 -13.57 -30.05 -3.46
N VAL A 355 -14.12 -28.92 -3.89
CA VAL A 355 -14.65 -28.78 -5.25
C VAL A 355 -13.49 -28.40 -6.16
N ALA A 356 -13.18 -29.29 -7.12
CA ALA A 356 -12.09 -29.10 -8.09
C ALA A 356 -12.42 -27.98 -9.10
#